data_c2bb8cd93dcd244e57e67633a6188b87
#
_entry.id   c2bb8cd93dcd244e57e67633a6188b87
#
_cell.length_a   1.000
_cell.length_b   1.000
_cell.length_c   1.000
_cell.angle_alpha   90.00
_cell.angle_beta   90.00
_cell.angle_gamma   90.00
#
_symmetry.space_group_name_H-M   'P 1'
#
loop_
_entity.id
_entity.type
_entity.pdbx_description
1 polymer ?
#
loop_
_entity_poly.entity_id
_entity_poly.type
_entity_poly.pdbx_seq_one_letter_code
_entity_poly.pdbx_strand_id
1 'polypeptide(L)'
;MTEDGKAAEIGFYSVNLVGAGMSLTSGSLSGLMVNGVDVRTGPDNGALRGGSLSAQFEIRDQIAPHAQEQLDAVARDLIERFETLAPTSPVGGPLPGLFTDNASRFDKLDEVGLAGRLEINKLVDPNRGGDTWKLRDGLNATTPGEVGRSTILQSLGDVMSSVRQPASGDFGTGSLSAVNLSSSMISMFANDRTNNEQHLS
;
A
#
# COMPACT_ATOMS: atom_id res chain seq x y z
N MET A 1 -18.54 6.50 34.31
CA MET A 1 -18.57 7.55 35.34
C MET A 1 -17.21 8.21 35.35
N THR A 2 -17.16 9.52 35.44
CA THR A 2 -15.90 10.28 35.65
C THR A 2 -15.40 10.08 37.08
N GLU A 3 -14.15 10.42 37.36
CA GLU A 3 -13.57 10.31 38.71
C GLU A 3 -14.38 11.08 39.77
N ASP A 4 -15.10 12.10 39.36
CA ASP A 4 -15.99 12.92 40.23
C ASP A 4 -17.42 12.30 40.44
N GLY A 5 -17.67 11.09 39.95
CA GLY A 5 -18.96 10.41 40.07
C GLY A 5 -20.09 10.97 39.20
N LYS A 6 -19.76 11.91 38.26
CA LYS A 6 -20.74 12.45 37.32
C LYS A 6 -20.89 11.54 36.08
N ALA A 7 -22.05 11.59 35.45
CA ALA A 7 -22.26 10.92 34.18
C ALA A 7 -21.35 11.55 33.10
N ALA A 8 -20.62 10.71 32.36
CA ALA A 8 -19.84 11.17 31.22
C ALA A 8 -20.76 11.44 30.03
N GLU A 9 -20.56 12.55 29.35
CA GLU A 9 -21.20 12.83 28.08
C GLU A 9 -20.41 12.12 26.97
N ILE A 10 -21.07 11.28 26.19
CA ILE A 10 -20.46 10.57 25.05
C ILE A 10 -20.97 11.22 23.78
N GLY A 11 -20.03 11.80 23.02
CA GLY A 11 -20.27 12.35 21.70
C GLY A 11 -19.64 11.45 20.61
N PHE A 12 -20.23 11.46 19.44
CA PHE A 12 -19.71 10.79 18.27
C PHE A 12 -19.82 11.69 17.04
N TYR A 13 -18.72 11.81 16.28
CA TYR A 13 -18.76 12.44 14.96
C TYR A 13 -18.42 11.39 13.90
N SER A 14 -19.18 11.41 12.82
CA SER A 14 -19.05 10.41 11.74
C SER A 14 -18.53 11.04 10.47
N VAL A 15 -17.67 10.31 9.78
CA VAL A 15 -17.23 10.59 8.41
C VAL A 15 -17.87 9.55 7.51
N ASN A 16 -18.49 9.98 6.42
CA ASN A 16 -19.28 9.08 5.56
C ASN A 16 -18.42 8.24 4.61
N LEU A 17 -17.18 8.65 4.35
CA LEU A 17 -16.27 7.96 3.44
C LEU A 17 -14.90 7.85 4.09
N VAL A 18 -14.33 6.65 4.10
CA VAL A 18 -12.97 6.40 4.59
C VAL A 18 -12.06 6.16 3.40
N GLY A 19 -10.97 6.91 3.32
CA GLY A 19 -9.94 6.77 2.30
C GLY A 19 -8.56 6.49 2.88
N ALA A 20 -7.64 6.02 2.06
CA ALA A 20 -6.29 5.60 2.46
C ALA A 20 -5.47 6.69 3.18
N GLY A 21 -5.67 7.97 2.83
CA GLY A 21 -4.98 9.11 3.45
C GLY A 21 -5.58 9.62 4.75
N MET A 22 -6.63 8.98 5.28
CA MET A 22 -7.31 9.42 6.49
C MET A 22 -6.62 8.85 7.73
N SER A 23 -6.39 9.71 8.72
CA SER A 23 -5.78 9.33 10.00
C SER A 23 -6.41 10.10 11.16
N LEU A 24 -6.18 9.64 12.38
CA LEU A 24 -6.55 10.40 13.58
C LEU A 24 -5.82 11.74 13.65
N THR A 25 -4.55 11.76 13.22
CA THR A 25 -3.72 12.96 13.26
C THR A 25 -4.24 14.05 12.33
N SER A 26 -4.80 13.65 11.17
CA SER A 26 -5.44 14.58 10.22
C SER A 26 -6.84 15.03 10.67
N GLY A 27 -7.41 14.44 11.72
CA GLY A 27 -8.78 14.71 12.17
C GLY A 27 -9.86 14.25 11.18
N SER A 28 -9.51 13.43 10.20
CA SER A 28 -10.40 13.04 9.11
C SER A 28 -11.14 11.70 9.35
N LEU A 29 -10.80 10.96 10.43
CA LEU A 29 -11.52 9.75 10.83
C LEU A 29 -12.65 10.06 11.79
N SER A 30 -13.73 9.25 11.71
CA SER A 30 -14.81 9.28 12.71
C SER A 30 -14.25 9.07 14.12
N GLY A 31 -14.75 9.81 15.09
CA GLY A 31 -14.23 9.79 16.45
C GLY A 31 -15.31 9.65 17.53
N LEU A 32 -14.88 9.14 18.67
CA LEU A 32 -15.63 9.12 19.90
C LEU A 32 -15.08 10.22 20.82
N MET A 33 -15.95 11.00 21.43
CA MET A 33 -15.59 11.99 22.42
C MET A 33 -16.19 11.63 23.77
N VAL A 34 -15.44 11.86 24.82
CA VAL A 34 -15.93 11.79 26.20
C VAL A 34 -15.72 13.15 26.84
N ASN A 35 -16.82 13.78 27.28
CA ASN A 35 -16.82 15.14 27.81
C ASN A 35 -16.14 16.17 26.87
N GLY A 36 -16.36 16.05 25.57
CA GLY A 36 -15.77 16.93 24.56
C GLY A 36 -14.28 16.67 24.24
N VAL A 37 -13.68 15.63 24.80
CA VAL A 37 -12.29 15.23 24.53
C VAL A 37 -12.29 14.01 23.63
N ASP A 38 -11.52 14.05 22.55
CA ASP A 38 -11.37 12.92 21.64
C ASP A 38 -10.77 11.71 22.36
N VAL A 39 -11.43 10.57 22.19
CA VAL A 39 -10.93 9.28 22.65
C VAL A 39 -9.96 8.74 21.60
N ARG A 40 -8.70 8.64 22.00
CA ARG A 40 -7.62 8.08 21.17
C ARG A 40 -7.21 6.71 21.71
N THR A 41 -6.72 5.85 20.83
CA THR A 41 -6.08 4.59 21.18
C THR A 41 -4.56 4.76 21.24
N GLY A 42 -3.92 4.01 22.12
CA GLY A 42 -2.47 4.01 22.31
C GLY A 42 -2.10 3.88 23.79
N PRO A 43 -0.85 3.47 24.08
CA PRO A 43 -0.40 3.17 25.45
C PRO A 43 -0.49 4.36 26.42
N ASP A 44 -0.48 5.59 25.91
CA ASP A 44 -0.34 6.78 26.75
C ASP A 44 -1.64 7.56 26.99
N ASN A 45 -2.78 7.25 26.32
CA ASN A 45 -3.88 8.21 26.28
C ASN A 45 -5.29 7.68 26.29
N GLY A 46 -5.55 6.43 26.68
CA GLY A 46 -6.87 5.92 26.43
C GLY A 46 -7.79 5.96 27.63
N ALA A 47 -8.91 6.66 27.52
CA ALA A 47 -10.12 6.36 28.28
C ALA A 47 -10.63 4.93 28.00
N LEU A 48 -10.23 4.35 26.85
CA LEU A 48 -10.51 2.97 26.46
C LEU A 48 -9.26 2.11 26.76
N ARG A 49 -9.34 1.36 27.84
CA ARG A 49 -8.31 0.41 28.27
C ARG A 49 -8.85 -1.01 28.16
N GLY A 50 -8.73 -1.61 26.97
CA GLY A 50 -9.16 -2.99 26.73
C GLY A 50 -10.62 -3.14 26.29
N GLY A 51 -10.98 -4.38 25.96
CA GLY A 51 -12.27 -4.76 25.40
C GLY A 51 -12.39 -4.56 23.89
N SER A 52 -13.46 -5.09 23.31
CA SER A 52 -13.67 -5.12 21.86
C SER A 52 -13.66 -3.74 21.18
N LEU A 53 -14.14 -2.71 21.86
CA LEU A 53 -14.15 -1.35 21.32
C LEU A 53 -12.74 -0.78 21.22
N SER A 54 -11.88 -0.99 22.23
CA SER A 54 -10.48 -0.59 22.18
C SER A 54 -9.74 -1.29 21.05
N ALA A 55 -9.95 -2.59 20.86
CA ALA A 55 -9.36 -3.36 19.79
C ALA A 55 -9.81 -2.86 18.40
N GLN A 56 -11.08 -2.50 18.23
CA GLN A 56 -11.56 -1.94 16.95
C GLN A 56 -10.91 -0.59 16.62
N PHE A 57 -10.74 0.26 17.63
CA PHE A 57 -10.02 1.53 17.45
C PHE A 57 -8.55 1.28 17.14
N GLU A 58 -7.88 0.33 17.77
CA GLU A 58 -6.49 -0.02 17.50
C GLU A 58 -6.31 -0.54 16.07
N ILE A 59 -7.22 -1.41 15.61
CA ILE A 59 -7.22 -1.87 14.21
C ILE A 59 -7.32 -0.69 13.25
N ARG A 60 -8.26 0.22 13.48
CA ARG A 60 -8.49 1.39 12.62
C ARG A 60 -7.32 2.38 12.62
N ASP A 61 -6.76 2.64 13.80
CA ASP A 61 -5.86 3.77 14.03
C ASP A 61 -4.38 3.42 13.86
N GLN A 62 -4.04 2.14 13.99
CA GLN A 62 -2.65 1.65 13.97
C GLN A 62 -2.46 0.52 12.96
N ILE A 63 -3.20 -0.58 13.09
CA ILE A 63 -2.94 -1.79 12.31
C ILE A 63 -3.29 -1.58 10.83
N ALA A 64 -4.45 -1.02 10.53
CA ALA A 64 -4.88 -0.81 9.15
C ALA A 64 -4.02 0.24 8.41
N PRO A 65 -3.64 1.38 9.00
CA PRO A 65 -2.69 2.31 8.38
C PRO A 65 -1.32 1.68 8.12
N HIS A 66 -0.77 0.93 9.08
CA HIS A 66 0.51 0.24 8.90
C HIS A 66 0.45 -0.82 7.79
N ALA A 67 -0.64 -1.61 7.75
CA ALA A 67 -0.88 -2.56 6.68
C ALA A 67 -0.99 -1.87 5.31
N GLN A 68 -1.65 -0.71 5.24
CA GLN A 68 -1.74 0.09 4.02
C GLN A 68 -0.36 0.57 3.56
N GLU A 69 0.47 1.08 4.46
CA GLU A 69 1.85 1.50 4.14
C GLU A 69 2.68 0.36 3.56
N GLN A 70 2.55 -0.85 4.11
CA GLN A 70 3.25 -2.02 3.60
C GLN A 70 2.76 -2.45 2.22
N LEU A 71 1.44 -2.43 1.98
CA LEU A 71 0.86 -2.71 0.67
C LEU A 71 1.30 -1.67 -0.38
N ASP A 72 1.30 -0.40 -0.01
CA ASP A 72 1.73 0.69 -0.88
C ASP A 72 3.21 0.56 -1.23
N ALA A 73 4.04 0.18 -0.26
CA ALA A 73 5.47 -0.06 -0.48
C ALA A 73 5.73 -1.25 -1.44
N VAL A 74 4.95 -2.33 -1.34
CA VAL A 74 5.03 -3.45 -2.30
C VAL A 74 4.59 -3.00 -3.70
N ALA A 75 3.51 -2.22 -3.80
CA ALA A 75 3.04 -1.66 -5.06
C ALA A 75 4.08 -0.72 -5.69
N ARG A 76 4.69 0.14 -4.89
CA ARG A 76 5.80 1.00 -5.29
C ARG A 76 6.98 0.20 -5.79
N ASP A 77 7.39 -0.82 -5.05
CA ASP A 77 8.50 -1.69 -5.43
C ASP A 77 8.27 -2.35 -6.79
N LEU A 78 7.05 -2.85 -7.03
CA LEU A 78 6.67 -3.41 -8.33
C LEU A 78 6.75 -2.37 -9.44
N ILE A 79 6.17 -1.19 -9.28
CA ILE A 79 6.21 -0.15 -10.29
C ILE A 79 7.66 0.23 -10.61
N GLU A 80 8.45 0.57 -9.58
CA GLU A 80 9.83 1.02 -9.76
C GLU A 80 10.75 -0.04 -10.38
N ARG A 81 10.54 -1.34 -10.07
CA ARG A 81 11.27 -2.44 -10.70
C ARG A 81 11.05 -2.48 -12.20
N PHE A 82 9.81 -2.35 -12.63
CA PHE A 82 9.44 -2.46 -14.04
C PHE A 82 9.58 -1.15 -14.80
N GLU A 83 9.65 0.00 -14.13
CA GLU A 83 9.99 1.27 -14.76
C GLU A 83 11.43 1.30 -15.30
N THR A 84 12.36 0.54 -14.72
CA THR A 84 13.73 0.45 -15.24
C THR A 84 13.79 -0.16 -16.64
N LEU A 85 12.78 -0.94 -17.02
CA LEU A 85 12.63 -1.55 -18.35
C LEU A 85 11.74 -0.71 -19.27
N ALA A 86 11.17 0.37 -18.77
CA ALA A 86 10.30 1.24 -19.56
C ALA A 86 11.12 2.02 -20.60
N PRO A 87 10.65 2.11 -21.83
CA PRO A 87 11.31 2.90 -22.84
C PRO A 87 11.22 4.39 -22.49
N THR A 88 12.30 5.11 -22.74
CA THR A 88 12.29 6.58 -22.64
C THR A 88 11.53 7.16 -23.84
N SER A 89 10.64 8.09 -23.56
CA SER A 89 10.02 8.88 -24.65
C SER A 89 11.06 9.84 -25.25
N PRO A 90 11.16 9.94 -26.57
CA PRO A 90 12.02 10.92 -27.22
C PRO A 90 11.55 12.38 -26.94
N VAL A 91 10.34 12.56 -26.44
CA VAL A 91 9.75 13.87 -26.15
C VAL A 91 9.04 13.79 -24.77
N GLY A 92 9.72 14.11 -23.67
CA GLY A 92 9.04 14.33 -22.40
C GLY A 92 9.29 13.37 -21.26
N GLY A 93 10.36 12.58 -21.27
CA GLY A 93 10.77 11.77 -20.12
C GLY A 93 10.34 10.30 -20.19
N PRO A 94 10.63 9.49 -19.16
CA PRO A 94 10.35 8.07 -19.15
C PRO A 94 8.84 7.81 -19.13
N LEU A 95 8.42 6.81 -19.91
CA LEU A 95 7.04 6.34 -19.96
C LEU A 95 6.73 5.39 -18.79
N PRO A 96 5.43 5.17 -18.44
CA PRO A 96 5.05 4.15 -17.48
C PRO A 96 5.57 2.77 -17.88
N GLY A 97 6.01 1.98 -16.90
CA GLY A 97 6.44 0.61 -17.08
C GLY A 97 5.27 -0.37 -17.24
N LEU A 98 5.53 -1.64 -16.93
CA LEU A 98 4.51 -2.70 -16.97
C LEU A 98 3.40 -2.47 -15.93
N PHE A 99 3.78 -2.03 -14.74
CA PHE A 99 2.85 -1.61 -13.70
C PHE A 99 2.77 -0.08 -13.64
N THR A 100 1.59 0.44 -13.36
CA THR A 100 1.30 1.87 -13.42
C THR A 100 0.48 2.30 -12.19
N ASP A 101 0.58 3.55 -11.82
CA ASP A 101 -0.31 4.21 -10.89
C ASP A 101 -1.46 4.86 -11.68
N ASN A 102 -2.62 4.18 -11.72
CA ASN A 102 -3.80 4.64 -12.44
C ASN A 102 -3.48 5.09 -13.88
N ALA A 103 -2.81 4.20 -14.63
CA ALA A 103 -2.33 4.41 -16.01
C ALA A 103 -1.20 5.44 -16.18
N SER A 104 -0.70 6.04 -15.10
CA SER A 104 0.40 7.00 -15.07
C SER A 104 1.66 6.40 -14.48
N ARG A 105 2.77 7.15 -14.53
CA ARG A 105 3.95 6.85 -13.73
C ARG A 105 3.64 7.16 -12.27
N PHE A 106 4.30 6.41 -11.40
CA PHE A 106 4.26 6.66 -9.96
C PHE A 106 4.94 8.00 -9.61
N ASP A 107 4.25 8.80 -8.80
CA ASP A 107 4.83 9.98 -8.16
C ASP A 107 5.21 9.63 -6.72
N LYS A 108 6.48 9.83 -6.36
CA LYS A 108 7.01 9.55 -5.01
C LYS A 108 6.34 10.39 -3.90
N LEU A 109 5.67 11.46 -4.27
CA LEU A 109 4.94 12.32 -3.34
C LEU A 109 3.49 11.85 -3.10
N ASP A 110 3.01 10.87 -3.87
CA ASP A 110 1.64 10.33 -3.80
C ASP A 110 1.64 8.80 -3.61
N GLU A 111 2.37 8.33 -2.59
CA GLU A 111 2.47 6.89 -2.28
C GLU A 111 1.23 6.34 -1.57
N VAL A 112 0.59 7.15 -0.72
CA VAL A 112 -0.54 6.71 0.08
C VAL A 112 -1.72 6.27 -0.79
N GLY A 113 -2.15 5.01 -0.61
CA GLY A 113 -3.22 4.40 -1.40
C GLY A 113 -2.77 3.88 -2.76
N LEU A 114 -1.46 3.82 -3.03
CA LEU A 114 -0.89 3.34 -4.29
C LEU A 114 -1.31 1.89 -4.61
N ALA A 115 -1.39 1.02 -3.61
CA ALA A 115 -1.82 -0.36 -3.81
C ALA A 115 -3.23 -0.46 -4.43
N GLY A 116 -4.12 0.47 -4.07
CA GLY A 116 -5.46 0.56 -4.66
C GLY A 116 -5.50 1.16 -6.07
N ARG A 117 -4.43 1.81 -6.50
CA ARG A 117 -4.30 2.42 -7.84
C ARG A 117 -3.37 1.64 -8.77
N LEU A 118 -2.75 0.56 -8.25
CA LEU A 118 -1.84 -0.28 -9.02
C LEU A 118 -2.59 -0.98 -10.16
N GLU A 119 -2.16 -0.76 -11.38
CA GLU A 119 -2.74 -1.34 -12.57
C GLU A 119 -1.66 -1.92 -13.50
N ILE A 120 -2.05 -2.92 -14.30
CA ILE A 120 -1.25 -3.33 -15.44
C ILE A 120 -1.40 -2.30 -16.55
N ASN A 121 -0.29 -1.99 -17.23
CA ASN A 121 -0.30 -1.04 -18.35
C ASN A 121 -1.28 -1.50 -19.44
N LYS A 122 -2.20 -0.62 -19.81
CA LYS A 122 -3.23 -0.87 -20.82
C LYS A 122 -2.67 -1.35 -22.17
N LEU A 123 -1.43 -1.01 -22.48
CA LEU A 123 -0.80 -1.41 -23.74
C LEU A 123 -0.61 -2.92 -23.89
N VAL A 124 -0.61 -3.67 -22.79
CA VAL A 124 -0.46 -5.12 -22.76
C VAL A 124 -1.71 -5.86 -22.28
N ASP A 125 -2.74 -5.14 -21.85
CA ASP A 125 -3.98 -5.73 -21.35
C ASP A 125 -5.02 -5.87 -22.49
N PRO A 126 -5.32 -7.11 -22.93
CA PRO A 126 -6.31 -7.33 -24.01
C PRO A 126 -7.71 -6.83 -23.67
N ASN A 127 -8.09 -6.82 -22.38
CA ASN A 127 -9.42 -6.35 -21.95
C ASN A 127 -9.55 -4.83 -22.10
N ARG A 128 -8.43 -4.12 -22.21
CA ARG A 128 -8.35 -2.67 -22.37
C ARG A 128 -7.86 -2.25 -23.75
N GLY A 129 -7.89 -3.18 -24.72
CA GLY A 129 -7.49 -2.96 -26.12
C GLY A 129 -5.97 -3.01 -26.36
N GLY A 130 -5.23 -3.58 -25.42
CA GLY A 130 -3.79 -3.79 -25.54
C GLY A 130 -3.44 -5.15 -26.15
N ASP A 131 -2.16 -5.35 -26.42
CA ASP A 131 -1.61 -6.52 -27.09
C ASP A 131 -0.58 -7.24 -26.21
N THR A 132 -0.83 -8.50 -25.87
CA THR A 132 0.07 -9.30 -25.04
C THR A 132 1.46 -9.53 -25.64
N TRP A 133 1.58 -9.51 -26.99
CA TRP A 133 2.86 -9.67 -27.65
C TRP A 133 3.85 -8.55 -27.30
N LYS A 134 3.37 -7.40 -26.85
CA LYS A 134 4.20 -6.29 -26.35
C LYS A 134 4.97 -6.63 -25.07
N LEU A 135 4.54 -7.62 -24.29
CA LEU A 135 5.35 -8.14 -23.19
C LEU A 135 6.65 -8.76 -23.68
N ARG A 136 6.63 -9.36 -24.87
CA ARG A 136 7.81 -9.97 -25.51
C ARG A 136 8.63 -8.95 -26.29
N ASP A 137 7.98 -8.05 -27.00
CA ASP A 137 8.64 -7.19 -27.98
C ASP A 137 8.86 -5.75 -27.50
N GLY A 138 8.31 -5.40 -26.33
CA GLY A 138 8.37 -4.08 -25.69
C GLY A 138 7.06 -3.30 -25.74
N LEU A 139 6.79 -2.53 -24.71
CA LEU A 139 5.54 -1.77 -24.57
C LEU A 139 5.26 -0.81 -25.73
N ASN A 140 6.31 -0.25 -26.33
CA ASN A 140 6.19 0.70 -27.43
C ASN A 140 6.38 0.08 -28.81
N ALA A 141 6.51 -1.24 -28.91
CA ALA A 141 6.58 -1.90 -30.19
C ALA A 141 5.30 -1.64 -31.00
N THR A 142 5.45 -1.28 -32.26
CA THR A 142 4.35 -0.98 -33.18
C THR A 142 3.91 -2.18 -33.99
N THR A 143 4.78 -3.17 -34.11
CA THR A 143 4.53 -4.43 -34.83
C THR A 143 5.12 -5.59 -34.04
N PRO A 144 4.50 -6.79 -34.10
CA PRO A 144 5.06 -7.99 -33.52
C PRO A 144 6.44 -8.31 -34.15
N GLY A 145 7.42 -8.63 -33.30
CA GLY A 145 8.73 -9.10 -33.71
C GLY A 145 8.74 -10.60 -34.00
N GLU A 146 9.95 -11.14 -34.23
CA GLU A 146 10.13 -12.56 -34.55
C GLU A 146 9.67 -13.49 -33.40
N VAL A 147 9.07 -14.60 -33.80
CA VAL A 147 8.67 -15.67 -32.88
C VAL A 147 9.93 -16.27 -32.24
N GLY A 148 9.93 -16.36 -30.88
CA GLY A 148 11.07 -16.91 -30.13
C GLY A 148 12.01 -15.86 -29.51
N ARG A 149 11.79 -14.57 -29.74
CA ARG A 149 12.53 -13.53 -29.02
C ARG A 149 12.15 -13.56 -27.55
N SER A 150 13.09 -13.84 -26.64
CA SER A 150 12.85 -14.01 -25.20
C SER A 150 13.56 -12.95 -24.34
N THR A 151 14.35 -12.09 -24.93
CA THR A 151 15.23 -11.15 -24.20
C THR A 151 14.47 -10.28 -23.19
N ILE A 152 13.35 -9.67 -23.61
CA ILE A 152 12.54 -8.83 -22.71
C ILE A 152 11.84 -9.68 -21.64
N LEU A 153 11.32 -10.85 -22.00
CA LEU A 153 10.70 -11.77 -21.04
C LEU A 153 11.70 -12.23 -19.96
N GLN A 154 12.94 -12.52 -20.36
CA GLN A 154 14.02 -12.83 -19.42
C GLN A 154 14.31 -11.63 -18.51
N SER A 155 14.43 -10.43 -19.06
CA SER A 155 14.64 -9.21 -18.27
C SER A 155 13.50 -8.94 -17.28
N LEU A 156 12.24 -9.24 -17.65
CA LEU A 156 11.11 -9.15 -16.71
C LEU A 156 11.26 -10.15 -15.55
N GLY A 157 11.72 -11.37 -15.82
CA GLY A 157 12.04 -12.37 -14.79
C GLY A 157 13.20 -11.95 -13.89
N ASP A 158 14.26 -11.42 -14.49
CA ASP A 158 15.45 -10.94 -13.77
C ASP A 158 15.10 -9.79 -12.80
N VAL A 159 14.25 -8.87 -13.24
CA VAL A 159 13.77 -7.75 -12.40
C VAL A 159 13.00 -8.24 -11.18
N MET A 160 12.16 -9.26 -11.32
CA MET A 160 11.44 -9.87 -10.19
C MET A 160 12.38 -10.56 -9.19
N SER A 161 13.45 -11.15 -9.70
CA SER A 161 14.44 -11.90 -8.90
C SER A 161 15.52 -11.00 -8.31
N SER A 162 15.78 -9.83 -8.90
CA SER A 162 16.79 -8.89 -8.43
C SER A 162 16.49 -8.42 -7.01
N VAL A 163 17.54 -8.25 -6.19
CA VAL A 163 17.39 -7.74 -4.84
C VAL A 163 17.62 -6.24 -4.80
N ARG A 164 16.76 -5.53 -4.06
CA ARG A 164 16.88 -4.09 -3.78
C ARG A 164 16.33 -3.77 -2.40
N GLN A 165 16.80 -2.69 -1.83
CA GLN A 165 16.23 -2.21 -0.56
C GLN A 165 14.86 -1.56 -0.85
N PRO A 166 13.80 -1.97 -0.13
CA PRO A 166 12.51 -1.30 -0.20
C PRO A 166 12.65 0.17 0.20
N ALA A 167 11.91 1.04 -0.50
CA ALA A 167 12.03 2.48 -0.27
C ALA A 167 11.09 3.01 0.82
N SER A 168 10.14 2.17 1.27
CA SER A 168 9.11 2.48 2.28
C SER A 168 8.57 1.18 2.90
N GLY A 169 7.59 1.29 3.83
CA GLY A 169 6.85 0.14 4.38
C GLY A 169 7.54 -0.60 5.53
N ASP A 170 8.60 -0.06 6.06
CA ASP A 170 9.29 -0.54 7.29
C ASP A 170 9.85 -1.98 7.21
N PHE A 171 10.26 -2.41 6.01
CA PHE A 171 10.83 -3.74 5.76
C PHE A 171 12.28 -3.92 6.23
N GLY A 172 12.81 -2.96 7.00
CA GLY A 172 14.18 -2.96 7.47
C GLY A 172 15.19 -2.51 6.40
N THR A 173 16.47 -2.72 6.68
CA THR A 173 17.59 -2.24 5.84
C THR A 173 18.11 -3.28 4.84
N GLY A 174 17.51 -4.47 4.79
CA GLY A 174 17.91 -5.55 3.91
C GLY A 174 17.45 -5.37 2.47
N SER A 175 18.22 -5.93 1.53
CA SER A 175 17.78 -6.01 0.13
C SER A 175 16.95 -7.24 -0.11
N LEU A 176 15.78 -7.09 -0.73
CA LEU A 176 14.79 -8.14 -0.96
C LEU A 176 14.46 -8.25 -2.45
N SER A 177 14.22 -9.48 -2.93
CA SER A 177 13.54 -9.70 -4.20
C SER A 177 12.05 -9.37 -4.07
N ALA A 178 11.32 -9.22 -5.16
CA ALA A 178 9.88 -8.94 -5.11
C ALA A 178 9.11 -10.04 -4.37
N VAL A 179 9.50 -11.31 -4.54
CA VAL A 179 8.90 -12.45 -3.83
C VAL A 179 9.18 -12.38 -2.33
N ASN A 180 10.43 -12.10 -1.95
CA ASN A 180 10.81 -12.02 -0.54
C ASN A 180 10.16 -10.81 0.15
N LEU A 181 10.00 -9.69 -0.56
CA LEU A 181 9.28 -8.52 -0.05
C LEU A 181 7.82 -8.87 0.27
N SER A 182 7.13 -9.54 -0.66
CA SER A 182 5.75 -9.98 -0.44
C SER A 182 5.64 -10.99 0.70
N SER A 183 6.60 -11.92 0.82
CA SER A 183 6.65 -12.90 1.92
C SER A 183 6.91 -12.22 3.27
N SER A 184 7.77 -11.20 3.30
CA SER A 184 8.03 -10.41 4.51
C SER A 184 6.77 -9.67 4.96
N MET A 185 6.04 -9.06 4.04
CA MET A 185 4.76 -8.40 4.34
C MET A 185 3.75 -9.37 4.96
N ILE A 186 3.58 -10.56 4.37
CA ILE A 186 2.67 -11.59 4.90
C ILE A 186 3.10 -12.02 6.32
N SER A 187 4.41 -12.16 6.55
CA SER A 187 4.94 -12.52 7.87
C SER A 187 4.70 -11.44 8.92
N MET A 188 4.82 -10.16 8.54
CA MET A 188 4.52 -9.03 9.43
C MET A 188 3.05 -9.01 9.80
N PHE A 189 2.13 -9.17 8.83
CA PHE A 189 0.69 -9.28 9.12
C PHE A 189 0.34 -10.45 10.04
N ALA A 190 0.97 -11.61 9.85
CA ALA A 190 0.76 -12.76 10.71
C ALA A 190 1.23 -12.50 12.16
N ASN A 191 2.35 -11.81 12.33
CA ASN A 191 2.87 -11.42 13.64
C ASN A 191 1.95 -10.39 14.33
N ASP A 192 1.51 -9.35 13.60
CA ASP A 192 0.61 -8.33 14.11
C ASP A 192 -0.71 -8.95 14.57
N ARG A 193 -1.25 -9.87 13.78
CA ARG A 193 -2.44 -10.63 14.16
C ARG A 193 -2.23 -11.45 15.43
N THR A 194 -1.13 -12.18 15.54
CA THR A 194 -0.82 -13.01 16.70
C THR A 194 -0.65 -12.16 17.97
N ASN A 195 0.06 -11.03 17.84
CA ASN A 195 0.23 -10.09 18.95
C ASN A 195 -1.11 -9.53 19.42
N ASN A 196 -1.99 -9.18 18.49
CA ASN A 196 -3.31 -8.65 18.80
C ASN A 196 -4.22 -9.69 19.48
N GLU A 197 -4.17 -10.97 19.03
CA GLU A 197 -4.90 -12.06 19.68
C GLU A 197 -4.43 -12.31 21.11
N GLN A 198 -3.13 -12.13 21.41
CA GLN A 198 -2.57 -12.26 22.75
C GLN A 198 -3.00 -11.11 23.69
N HIS A 199 -3.20 -9.91 23.17
CA HIS A 199 -3.69 -8.78 23.96
C HIS A 199 -5.20 -8.87 24.29
N LEU A 200 -5.93 -9.73 23.60
CA LEU A 200 -7.36 -9.95 23.81
C LEU A 200 -7.67 -11.11 24.78
N SER A 201 -6.69 -11.92 25.14
CA SER A 201 -6.80 -13.06 26.07
C SER A 201 -6.49 -12.64 27.50
#